data_d5f34b143b13f635861a9e969bc239f2
#
_entry.id   d5f34b143b13f635861a9e969bc239f2
#
_cell.length_a   1.000
_cell.length_b   1.000
_cell.length_c   1.000
_cell.angle_alpha   90.00
_cell.angle_beta   90.00
_cell.angle_gamma   90.00
#
_symmetry.space_group_name_H-M   'P 1'
#
loop_
_entity.id
_entity.type
_entity.pdbx_description
1 polymer ?
#
loop_
_entity_poly.entity_id
_entity_poly.type
_entity_poly.pdbx_seq_one_letter_code
_entity_poly.pdbx_strand_id
1 'polypeptide(L)'
;GALIVIEKSVPLNDISRTGEIINANVNQRLIENIFFKNSPLHDGAMIIRHKRIEAAGCILPVSHDLNIPKELGLRHRAAMGVSQETDALAIIVSEETGGISVAYKGQFHLRLTAEELERILTKED
;
A
#
# COMPACT_ATOMS: atom_id res chain seq x y z
N GLY A 1 -9.57 -1.97 6.54
CA GLY A 1 -8.60 -1.19 5.81
C GLY A 1 -7.40 -1.97 5.34
N ALA A 2 -6.73 -1.46 4.35
CA ALA A 2 -5.56 -2.11 3.80
C ALA A 2 -4.58 -1.09 3.25
N LEU A 3 -3.29 -1.46 3.26
CA LEU A 3 -2.22 -0.69 2.65
C LEU A 3 -1.33 -1.66 1.89
N ILE A 4 -1.34 -1.54 0.57
CA ILE A 4 -0.61 -2.46 -0.31
C ILE A 4 0.35 -1.63 -1.17
N VAL A 5 1.62 -2.01 -1.15
CA VAL A 5 2.67 -1.29 -1.87
C VAL A 5 3.24 -2.20 -2.95
N ILE A 6 3.19 -1.72 -4.19
CA ILE A 6 3.71 -2.48 -5.34
C ILE A 6 5.07 -1.92 -5.70
N GLU A 7 6.11 -2.73 -5.54
CA GLU A 7 7.47 -2.38 -5.90
C GLU A 7 7.59 -2.22 -7.41
N LYS A 8 8.27 -1.18 -7.83
CA LYS A 8 8.58 -0.93 -9.23
C LYS A 8 10.09 -1.08 -9.44
N SER A 9 10.80 0.01 -9.80
CA SER A 9 12.25 -0.05 -10.06
C SER A 9 13.10 0.06 -8.80
N VAL A 10 12.64 0.85 -7.82
CA VAL A 10 13.40 1.03 -6.59
C VAL A 10 13.12 -0.15 -5.64
N PRO A 11 14.16 -0.90 -5.23
CA PRO A 11 13.96 -2.04 -4.33
C PRO A 11 13.38 -1.62 -2.97
N LEU A 12 12.46 -2.42 -2.45
CA LEU A 12 11.83 -2.20 -1.15
C LEU A 12 12.33 -3.20 -0.09
N ASN A 13 13.53 -3.76 -0.27
CA ASN A 13 14.05 -4.81 0.60
C ASN A 13 14.11 -4.37 2.07
N ASP A 14 14.54 -3.13 2.31
CA ASP A 14 14.64 -2.62 3.69
C ASP A 14 13.27 -2.51 4.35
N ILE A 15 12.25 -2.15 3.58
CA ILE A 15 10.87 -2.09 4.07
C ILE A 15 10.35 -3.50 4.32
N SER A 16 10.57 -4.43 3.41
CA SER A 16 10.12 -5.82 3.56
C SER A 16 10.66 -6.47 4.82
N ARG A 17 11.90 -6.16 5.20
CA ARG A 17 12.52 -6.71 6.40
C ARG A 17 11.90 -6.22 7.70
N THR A 18 11.13 -5.15 7.68
CA THR A 18 10.46 -4.65 8.89
C THR A 18 9.23 -5.47 9.25
N GLY A 19 8.72 -6.28 8.33
CA GLY A 19 7.54 -7.12 8.55
C GLY A 19 7.87 -8.60 8.48
N GLU A 20 6.84 -9.39 8.23
CA GLU A 20 6.98 -10.84 8.05
C GLU A 20 7.14 -11.17 6.58
N ILE A 21 8.15 -11.95 6.25
CA ILE A 21 8.36 -12.43 4.87
C ILE A 21 7.34 -13.53 4.59
N ILE A 22 6.52 -13.33 3.56
CA ILE A 22 5.46 -14.26 3.18
C ILE A 22 5.89 -15.11 1.97
N ASN A 23 6.36 -14.45 0.93
CA ASN A 23 6.80 -15.07 -0.32
C ASN A 23 5.75 -16.04 -0.90
N ALA A 24 4.57 -15.53 -1.19
CA ALA A 24 3.45 -16.32 -1.69
C ALA A 24 2.86 -15.70 -2.95
N ASN A 25 2.15 -16.54 -3.71
CA ASN A 25 1.39 -16.03 -4.86
C ASN A 25 0.31 -15.05 -4.39
N VAL A 26 0.06 -14.03 -5.21
CA VAL A 26 -1.04 -13.11 -4.94
C VAL A 26 -2.35 -13.88 -5.06
N ASN A 27 -3.16 -13.88 -4.00
CA ASN A 27 -4.50 -14.44 -4.04
C ASN A 27 -5.40 -13.69 -3.07
N GLN A 28 -6.67 -13.62 -3.42
CA GLN A 28 -7.64 -12.82 -2.71
C GLN A 28 -7.81 -13.25 -1.26
N ARG A 29 -7.91 -14.53 -0.99
CA ARG A 29 -8.12 -15.04 0.37
C ARG A 29 -6.97 -14.69 1.31
N LEU A 30 -5.74 -14.82 0.81
CA LEU A 30 -4.58 -14.49 1.63
C LEU A 30 -4.56 -12.98 1.94
N ILE A 31 -4.83 -12.14 0.95
CA ILE A 31 -4.91 -10.70 1.16
C ILE A 31 -5.99 -10.36 2.18
N GLU A 32 -7.18 -10.93 2.04
CA GLU A 32 -8.28 -10.69 2.98
C GLU A 32 -7.92 -11.12 4.40
N ASN A 33 -7.25 -12.25 4.55
CA ASN A 33 -6.83 -12.74 5.86
C ASN A 33 -5.73 -11.89 6.49
N ILE A 34 -4.80 -11.40 5.71
CA ILE A 34 -3.74 -10.52 6.21
C ILE A 34 -4.34 -9.22 6.76
N PHE A 35 -5.32 -8.65 6.06
CA PHE A 35 -5.94 -7.39 6.46
C PHE A 35 -7.19 -7.55 7.33
N PHE A 36 -7.50 -8.77 7.72
CA PHE A 36 -8.58 -9.00 8.69
C PHE A 36 -8.25 -8.26 9.98
N LYS A 37 -9.24 -7.55 10.53
CA LYS A 37 -8.99 -6.60 11.61
C LYS A 37 -8.37 -7.22 12.87
N ASN A 38 -8.54 -8.52 13.08
CA ASN A 38 -7.94 -9.23 14.21
C ASN A 38 -6.64 -9.95 13.85
N SER A 39 -6.18 -9.82 12.61
CA SER A 39 -4.90 -10.39 12.20
C SER A 39 -3.75 -9.57 12.77
N PRO A 40 -2.70 -10.20 13.31
CA PRO A 40 -1.51 -9.47 13.76
C PRO A 40 -0.82 -8.67 12.66
N LEU A 41 -1.07 -9.00 11.39
CA LEU A 41 -0.42 -8.36 10.25
C LEU A 41 -1.23 -7.23 9.62
N HIS A 42 -2.44 -6.95 10.12
CA HIS A 42 -3.31 -5.95 9.50
C HIS A 42 -2.80 -4.51 9.66
N ASP A 43 -2.02 -4.24 10.72
CA ASP A 43 -1.43 -2.94 10.99
C ASP A 43 -0.08 -2.83 10.29
N GLY A 44 -0.08 -2.46 9.06
CA GLY A 44 1.15 -2.34 8.31
C GLY A 44 0.89 -2.49 6.84
N ALA A 45 1.95 -2.49 6.08
CA ALA A 45 1.86 -2.58 4.63
C ALA A 45 2.20 -3.97 4.13
N MET A 46 1.47 -4.39 3.11
CA MET A 46 1.82 -5.57 2.31
C MET A 46 2.69 -5.11 1.15
N ILE A 47 3.79 -5.79 0.92
CA ILE A 47 4.69 -5.50 -0.20
C ILE A 47 4.48 -6.54 -1.27
N ILE A 48 4.18 -6.08 -2.49
CA ILE A 48 4.08 -6.95 -3.66
C ILE A 48 5.28 -6.67 -4.55
N ARG A 49 6.00 -7.75 -4.89
CA ARG A 49 7.20 -7.68 -5.72
C ARG A 49 7.15 -8.81 -6.75
N HIS A 50 7.36 -8.46 -8.00
CA HIS A 50 7.34 -9.45 -9.10
C HIS A 50 6.07 -10.32 -9.07
N LYS A 51 4.92 -9.67 -8.86
CA LYS A 51 3.59 -10.32 -8.83
C LYS A 51 3.44 -11.36 -7.70
N ARG A 52 4.24 -11.23 -6.63
CA ARG A 52 4.14 -12.08 -5.45
C ARG A 52 3.98 -11.22 -4.20
N ILE A 53 3.33 -11.78 -3.19
CA ILE A 53 3.27 -11.15 -1.88
C ILE A 53 4.61 -11.44 -1.20
N GLU A 54 5.48 -10.43 -1.15
CA GLU A 54 6.80 -10.56 -0.56
C GLU A 54 6.74 -10.57 0.97
N ALA A 55 6.01 -9.62 1.54
CA ALA A 55 5.96 -9.42 2.98
C ALA A 55 4.66 -8.74 3.39
N ALA A 56 4.34 -8.79 4.68
CA ALA A 56 3.19 -8.11 5.26
C ALA A 56 3.55 -7.57 6.64
N GLY A 57 2.72 -6.68 7.17
CA GLY A 57 3.00 -6.05 8.46
C GLY A 57 4.22 -5.13 8.42
N CYS A 58 4.55 -4.60 7.25
CA CYS A 58 5.76 -3.79 7.08
C CYS A 58 5.52 -2.33 7.49
N ILE A 59 6.61 -1.68 7.90
CA ILE A 59 6.58 -0.28 8.35
C ILE A 59 7.09 0.61 7.23
N LEU A 60 6.30 1.60 6.85
CA LEU A 60 6.64 2.57 5.82
C LEU A 60 7.11 3.88 6.43
N PRO A 61 7.93 4.65 5.70
CA PRO A 61 8.21 6.03 6.09
C PRO A 61 6.90 6.84 6.02
N VAL A 62 6.67 7.67 7.03
CA VAL A 62 5.44 8.48 7.12
C VAL A 62 5.74 9.90 6.66
N SER A 63 4.96 10.41 5.71
CA SER A 63 5.09 11.79 5.27
C SER A 63 4.56 12.75 6.32
N HIS A 64 5.33 13.81 6.59
CA HIS A 64 4.92 14.89 7.46
C HIS A 64 4.53 16.16 6.67
N ASP A 65 4.28 15.99 5.38
CA ASP A 65 3.89 17.10 4.50
C ASP A 65 2.61 17.74 5.02
N LEU A 66 2.68 19.07 5.23
CA LEU A 66 1.55 19.85 5.73
C LEU A 66 0.44 20.02 4.69
N ASN A 67 0.74 19.77 3.42
CA ASN A 67 -0.26 19.85 2.36
C ASN A 67 -1.17 18.63 2.28
N ILE A 68 -0.86 17.58 3.03
CA ILE A 68 -1.75 16.42 3.10
C ILE A 68 -2.98 16.80 3.93
N PRO A 69 -4.20 16.59 3.41
CA PRO A 69 -5.41 16.90 4.16
C PRO A 69 -5.42 16.23 5.53
N LYS A 70 -5.82 16.99 6.55
CA LYS A 70 -5.78 16.51 7.94
C LYS A 70 -6.74 15.35 8.21
N GLU A 71 -7.80 15.23 7.43
CA GLU A 71 -8.76 14.13 7.55
C GLU A 71 -8.19 12.79 7.08
N LEU A 72 -7.06 12.80 6.39
CA LEU A 72 -6.39 11.56 5.98
C LEU A 72 -5.51 11.05 7.12
N GLY A 73 -5.65 9.76 7.44
CA GLY A 73 -4.97 9.15 8.56
C GLY A 73 -3.55 8.65 8.27
N LEU A 74 -3.05 7.83 9.18
CA LEU A 74 -1.68 7.31 9.10
C LEU A 74 -1.41 6.47 7.86
N ARG A 75 -2.38 5.66 7.42
CA ARG A 75 -2.20 4.86 6.20
C ARG A 75 -1.95 5.74 4.98
N HIS A 76 -2.68 6.83 4.86
CA HIS A 76 -2.48 7.77 3.75
C HIS A 76 -1.11 8.44 3.83
N ARG A 77 -0.68 8.81 5.03
CA ARG A 77 0.64 9.43 5.22
C ARG A 77 1.77 8.43 4.98
N ALA A 78 1.58 7.18 5.33
CA ALA A 78 2.54 6.13 5.06
C ALA A 78 2.65 5.87 3.55
N ALA A 79 1.51 5.82 2.86
CA ALA A 79 1.48 5.67 1.42
C ALA A 79 2.17 6.83 0.71
N MET A 80 1.90 8.06 1.15
CA MET A 80 2.57 9.23 0.59
C MET A 80 4.07 9.16 0.84
N GLY A 81 4.49 8.78 2.05
CA GLY A 81 5.91 8.67 2.39
C GLY A 81 6.67 7.75 1.45
N VAL A 82 6.17 6.54 1.23
CA VAL A 82 6.83 5.59 0.33
C VAL A 82 6.80 6.07 -1.12
N SER A 83 5.72 6.76 -1.53
CA SER A 83 5.61 7.28 -2.90
C SER A 83 6.55 8.45 -3.18
N GLN A 84 6.92 9.20 -2.13
CA GLN A 84 7.87 10.30 -2.25
C GLN A 84 9.31 9.82 -2.29
N GLU A 85 9.61 8.72 -1.61
CA GLU A 85 10.98 8.19 -1.52
C GLU A 85 11.32 7.14 -2.58
N THR A 86 10.30 6.55 -3.20
CA THR A 86 10.48 5.49 -4.19
C THR A 86 9.53 5.70 -5.35
N ASP A 87 9.66 4.85 -6.38
CA ASP A 87 8.70 4.82 -7.49
C ASP A 87 7.58 3.79 -7.28
N ALA A 88 7.43 3.30 -6.06
CA ALA A 88 6.38 2.33 -5.75
C ALA A 88 5.00 2.94 -5.82
N LEU A 89 4.02 2.11 -6.14
CA LEU A 89 2.61 2.48 -6.16
C LEU A 89 1.96 1.95 -4.89
N ALA A 90 1.38 2.84 -4.08
CA ALA A 90 0.75 2.46 -2.83
C ALA A 90 -0.77 2.56 -2.92
N ILE A 91 -1.46 1.47 -2.59
CA ILE A 91 -2.91 1.38 -2.62
C ILE A 91 -3.42 1.42 -1.18
N ILE A 92 -4.36 2.32 -0.91
CA ILE A 92 -4.97 2.46 0.41
C ILE A 92 -6.45 2.12 0.30
N VAL A 93 -6.93 1.22 1.17
CA VAL A 93 -8.36 0.97 1.31
C VAL A 93 -8.78 1.49 2.68
N SER A 94 -9.73 2.42 2.70
CA SER A 94 -10.18 3.04 3.93
C SER A 94 -10.92 2.04 4.81
N GLU A 95 -10.61 2.03 6.09
CA GLU A 95 -11.29 1.20 7.07
C GLU A 95 -12.74 1.67 7.27
N GLU A 96 -12.98 2.98 7.25
CA GLU A 96 -14.28 3.55 7.54
C GLU A 96 -15.26 3.42 6.37
N THR A 97 -14.79 3.67 5.15
CA THR A 97 -15.67 3.78 3.99
C THR A 97 -15.48 2.68 2.96
N GLY A 98 -14.38 1.92 3.03
CA GLY A 98 -14.01 1.00 1.97
C GLY A 98 -13.51 1.69 0.71
N GLY A 99 -13.38 3.02 0.73
CA GLY A 99 -12.92 3.79 -0.41
C GLY A 99 -11.48 3.49 -0.77
N ILE A 100 -11.17 3.51 -2.06
CA ILE A 100 -9.86 3.18 -2.59
C ILE A 100 -9.12 4.46 -2.99
N SER A 101 -7.86 4.57 -2.59
CA SER A 101 -6.98 5.66 -3.01
C SER A 101 -5.62 5.08 -3.40
N VAL A 102 -4.87 5.86 -4.17
CA VAL A 102 -3.52 5.49 -4.58
C VAL A 102 -2.59 6.66 -4.33
N ALA A 103 -1.38 6.39 -3.86
CA ALA A 103 -0.30 7.36 -3.81
C ALA A 103 0.80 6.90 -4.77
N TYR A 104 1.21 7.79 -5.67
CA TYR A 104 2.21 7.48 -6.67
C TYR A 104 2.96 8.73 -7.07
N LYS A 105 4.28 8.66 -7.08
CA LYS A 105 5.16 9.80 -7.40
C LYS A 105 4.84 11.05 -6.58
N GLY A 106 4.52 10.86 -5.31
CA GLY A 106 4.21 11.97 -4.40
C GLY A 106 2.84 12.60 -4.60
N GLN A 107 1.94 11.94 -5.32
CA GLN A 107 0.59 12.46 -5.56
C GLN A 107 -0.47 11.44 -5.17
N PHE A 108 -1.57 11.94 -4.59
CA PHE A 108 -2.75 11.12 -4.31
C PHE A 108 -3.73 11.10 -5.49
N HIS A 109 -4.33 9.94 -5.68
CA HIS A 109 -5.51 9.76 -6.51
C HIS A 109 -6.59 9.19 -5.59
N LEU A 110 -7.50 10.05 -5.15
CA LEU A 110 -8.48 9.71 -4.13
C LEU A 110 -9.81 9.25 -4.74
N ARG A 111 -10.54 8.46 -3.97
CA ARG A 111 -11.91 8.05 -4.30
C ARG A 111 -12.00 7.36 -5.65
N LEU A 112 -11.12 6.40 -5.85
CA LEU A 112 -11.09 5.65 -7.10
C LEU A 112 -12.18 4.58 -7.12
N THR A 113 -12.75 4.34 -8.31
CA THR A 113 -13.55 3.15 -8.55
C THR A 113 -12.61 1.97 -8.80
N ALA A 114 -13.14 0.75 -8.71
CA ALA A 114 -12.37 -0.45 -9.03
C ALA A 114 -11.83 -0.39 -10.47
N GLU A 115 -12.63 0.13 -11.40
CA GLU A 115 -12.22 0.28 -12.80
C GLU A 115 -11.08 1.27 -12.98
N GLU A 116 -11.13 2.39 -12.24
CA GLU A 116 -10.06 3.38 -12.27
C GLU A 116 -8.76 2.82 -11.70
N LEU A 117 -8.86 2.07 -10.60
CA LEU A 117 -7.70 1.39 -10.02
C LEU A 117 -7.09 0.41 -11.02
N GLU A 118 -7.92 -0.40 -11.67
CA GLU A 118 -7.45 -1.36 -12.66
C GLU A 118 -6.70 -0.67 -13.79
N ARG A 119 -7.19 0.46 -14.27
CA ARG A 119 -6.51 1.24 -15.30
C ARG A 119 -5.14 1.75 -14.84
N ILE A 120 -5.05 2.22 -13.61
CA ILE A 120 -3.78 2.68 -13.05
C ILE A 120 -2.79 1.52 -12.97
N LEU A 121 -3.23 0.37 -12.48
CA LEU A 121 -2.37 -0.81 -12.35
C LEU A 121 -1.86 -1.32 -13.70
N THR A 122 -2.71 -1.33 -14.72
CA THR A 122 -2.31 -1.81 -16.04
C THR A 122 -1.46 -0.79 -16.80
N LYS A 123 -1.70 0.50 -16.60
CA LYS A 123 -0.97 1.57 -17.27
C LYS A 123 0.46 1.71 -16.75
N GLU A 124 0.67 1.41 -15.48
CA GLU A 124 1.97 1.62 -14.81
C GLU A 124 2.92 0.42 -14.96
N ASP A 125 2.54 -0.58 -15.69
CA ASP A 125 3.41 -1.73 -15.91
C ASP A 125 4.57 -1.41 -16.86
#